data_351ecb21c2302032fa5311fbe930088f
#
_entry.id   351ecb21c2302032fa5311fbe930088f
#
_cell.length_a   1.000
_cell.length_b   1.000
_cell.length_c   1.000
_cell.angle_alpha   90.00
_cell.angle_beta   90.00
_cell.angle_gamma   90.00
#
_symmetry.space_group_name_H-M   'P 1'
#
loop_
_entity.id
_entity.type
_entity.pdbx_description
1 polymer ?
#
loop_
_entity_poly.entity_id
_entity_poly.type
_entity_poly.pdbx_seq_one_letter_code
_entity_poly.pdbx_strand_id
1 'polypeptide(L)'
;LPEKPFEVDGFVKDIRSIYESLGRCVVAVSEGIQSSDGEYFLQTYAKNTGSSLAGQKDSHGNIQLSGSGLLGDTLASIVNENIEKARVRADTFGYLQRSFIADVSEIDAEEAERVGTHAAKASKHLDSGSIILKRQFSEKYYCDVDVVELHKVAKHTKNMPEEYLEKNKPYVTNDFF
;
A
#
# COMPACT_ATOMS: atom_id res chain seq x y z
N LEU A 1 -6.33 -4.07 -3.02
CA LEU A 1 -6.48 -2.94 -2.09
C LEU A 1 -6.48 -3.47 -0.65
N PRO A 2 -5.74 -2.86 0.30
CA PRO A 2 -5.67 -3.32 1.70
C PRO A 2 -7.03 -3.26 2.43
N GLU A 3 -7.89 -2.35 2.01
CA GLU A 3 -9.22 -2.12 2.60
C GLU A 3 -10.24 -3.21 2.26
N LYS A 4 -9.90 -4.13 1.37
CA LYS A 4 -10.79 -5.22 0.98
C LYS A 4 -10.17 -6.56 1.37
N PRO A 5 -10.94 -7.47 1.97
CA PRO A 5 -10.46 -8.82 2.21
C PRO A 5 -9.97 -9.47 0.92
N PHE A 6 -8.80 -10.08 0.98
CA PHE A 6 -8.19 -10.79 -0.14
C PHE A 6 -8.48 -12.29 -0.02
N GLU A 7 -9.10 -12.82 -1.06
CA GLU A 7 -9.42 -14.25 -1.17
C GLU A 7 -8.77 -14.82 -2.43
N VAL A 8 -8.02 -15.92 -2.31
CA VAL A 8 -7.27 -16.55 -3.41
C VAL A 8 -8.19 -16.94 -4.57
N ASP A 9 -9.32 -17.58 -4.25
CA ASP A 9 -10.25 -18.06 -5.29
C ASP A 9 -10.86 -16.89 -6.08
N GLY A 10 -11.21 -15.81 -5.39
CA GLY A 10 -11.70 -14.58 -6.02
C GLY A 10 -10.65 -13.96 -6.94
N PHE A 11 -9.42 -13.87 -6.46
CA PHE A 11 -8.29 -13.34 -7.22
C PHE A 11 -8.01 -14.16 -8.50
N VAL A 12 -7.95 -15.48 -8.39
CA VAL A 12 -7.73 -16.38 -9.54
C VAL A 12 -8.88 -16.27 -10.54
N LYS A 13 -10.12 -16.20 -10.06
CA LYS A 13 -11.31 -16.04 -10.90
C LYS A 13 -11.27 -14.72 -11.69
N ASP A 14 -10.92 -13.63 -11.04
CA ASP A 14 -10.85 -12.32 -11.68
C ASP A 14 -9.75 -12.27 -12.74
N ILE A 15 -8.55 -12.78 -12.44
CA ILE A 15 -7.47 -12.86 -13.41
C ILE A 15 -7.86 -13.73 -14.60
N ARG A 16 -8.46 -14.90 -14.37
CA ARG A 16 -8.90 -15.80 -15.43
C ARG A 16 -9.88 -15.11 -16.36
N SER A 17 -10.90 -14.45 -15.81
CA SER A 17 -11.91 -13.72 -16.59
C SER A 17 -11.29 -12.63 -17.46
N ILE A 18 -10.35 -11.86 -16.90
CA ILE A 18 -9.67 -10.78 -17.63
C ILE A 18 -8.74 -11.37 -18.71
N TYR A 19 -7.99 -12.41 -18.35
CA TYR A 19 -7.04 -13.05 -19.27
C TYR A 19 -7.75 -13.72 -20.46
N GLU A 20 -8.86 -14.42 -20.22
CA GLU A 20 -9.68 -15.02 -21.27
C GLU A 20 -10.29 -13.96 -22.20
N SER A 21 -10.69 -12.82 -21.65
CA SER A 21 -11.29 -11.73 -22.42
C SER A 21 -10.27 -10.92 -23.22
N LEU A 22 -9.10 -10.62 -22.64
CA LEU A 22 -8.15 -9.64 -23.18
C LEU A 22 -6.82 -10.26 -23.65
N GLY A 23 -6.57 -11.55 -23.36
CA GLY A 23 -5.30 -12.22 -23.63
C GLY A 23 -4.14 -11.73 -22.74
N ARG A 24 -4.40 -10.84 -21.80
CA ARG A 24 -3.42 -10.25 -20.87
C ARG A 24 -4.13 -9.77 -19.60
N CYS A 25 -3.37 -9.74 -18.49
CA CYS A 25 -3.83 -9.14 -17.24
C CYS A 25 -2.66 -8.45 -16.57
N VAL A 26 -2.87 -7.25 -16.04
CA VAL A 26 -1.92 -6.52 -15.19
C VAL A 26 -2.56 -6.30 -13.84
N VAL A 27 -1.84 -6.65 -12.78
CA VAL A 27 -2.32 -6.55 -11.40
C VAL A 27 -1.38 -5.66 -10.62
N ALA A 28 -1.89 -4.57 -10.06
CA ALA A 28 -1.21 -3.79 -9.04
C ALA A 28 -1.68 -4.26 -7.66
N VAL A 29 -0.75 -4.65 -6.81
CA VAL A 29 -1.04 -5.17 -5.49
C VAL A 29 -0.25 -4.43 -4.42
N SER A 30 -0.89 -4.10 -3.31
CA SER A 30 -0.23 -3.56 -2.13
C SER A 30 0.31 -4.69 -1.26
N GLU A 31 1.49 -4.51 -0.67
CA GLU A 31 2.06 -5.45 0.31
C GLU A 31 1.17 -5.63 1.55
N GLY A 32 0.32 -4.66 1.83
CA GLY A 32 -0.60 -4.63 2.97
C GLY A 32 -1.93 -5.33 2.76
N ILE A 33 -2.11 -6.16 1.71
CA ILE A 33 -3.36 -6.91 1.55
C ILE A 33 -3.59 -7.86 2.73
N GLN A 34 -4.85 -7.93 3.18
CA GLN A 34 -5.26 -8.69 4.36
C GLN A 34 -6.28 -9.76 3.99
N SER A 35 -6.26 -10.87 4.70
CA SER A 35 -7.30 -11.87 4.66
C SER A 35 -8.57 -11.38 5.40
N SER A 36 -9.65 -12.14 5.32
CA SER A 36 -10.94 -11.79 5.96
C SER A 36 -10.90 -11.66 7.48
N ASP A 37 -9.88 -12.23 8.12
CA ASP A 37 -9.61 -12.13 9.57
C ASP A 37 -8.81 -10.88 9.98
N GLY A 38 -8.42 -10.05 8.99
CA GLY A 38 -7.61 -8.84 9.22
C GLY A 38 -6.11 -9.10 9.36
N GLU A 39 -5.67 -10.34 9.24
CA GLU A 39 -4.25 -10.69 9.21
C GLU A 39 -3.65 -10.44 7.82
N TYR A 40 -2.37 -10.09 7.76
CA TYR A 40 -1.69 -9.95 6.47
C TYR A 40 -1.71 -11.26 5.68
N PHE A 41 -2.10 -11.20 4.43
CA PHE A 41 -2.27 -12.37 3.56
C PHE A 41 -1.06 -13.30 3.55
N LEU A 42 0.15 -12.77 3.40
CA LEU A 42 1.36 -13.60 3.40
C LEU A 42 1.55 -14.40 4.70
N GLN A 43 1.17 -13.82 5.84
CA GLN A 43 1.29 -14.50 7.13
C GLN A 43 0.31 -15.65 7.23
N THR A 44 -0.94 -15.41 6.86
CA THR A 44 -2.00 -16.43 6.85
C THR A 44 -1.68 -17.53 5.85
N TYR A 45 -1.23 -17.17 4.65
CA TYR A 45 -0.83 -18.12 3.62
C TYR A 45 0.35 -19.01 4.06
N ALA A 46 1.38 -18.41 4.66
CA ALA A 46 2.53 -19.17 5.16
C ALA A 46 2.16 -20.13 6.29
N LYS A 47 1.28 -19.72 7.22
CA LYS A 47 0.76 -20.59 8.28
C LYS A 47 0.01 -21.79 7.70
N ASN A 48 -0.84 -21.56 6.68
CA ASN A 48 -1.70 -22.59 6.10
C ASN A 48 -0.95 -23.58 5.19
N THR A 49 0.09 -23.13 4.50
CA THR A 49 0.87 -23.96 3.57
C THR A 49 2.10 -24.59 4.20
N GLY A 50 2.41 -24.27 5.46
CA GLY A 50 3.65 -24.70 6.12
C GLY A 50 4.91 -24.16 5.46
N SER A 51 4.77 -23.15 4.62
CA SER A 51 5.88 -22.52 3.91
C SER A 51 6.76 -21.74 4.88
N SER A 52 8.08 -21.88 4.73
CA SER A 52 9.08 -21.11 5.50
C SER A 52 9.13 -19.61 5.11
N LEU A 53 8.08 -19.11 4.47
CA LEU A 53 7.89 -17.72 4.09
C LEU A 53 7.66 -16.79 5.30
N ALA A 54 7.88 -17.25 6.52
CA ALA A 54 7.90 -16.43 7.73
C ALA A 54 8.97 -15.34 7.55
N GLY A 55 8.53 -14.16 7.13
CA GLY A 55 9.37 -13.02 6.84
C GLY A 55 10.34 -12.72 7.98
N GLN A 56 11.50 -12.21 7.65
CA GLN A 56 12.46 -11.72 8.64
C GLN A 56 11.76 -10.69 9.53
N LYS A 57 11.89 -10.84 10.83
CA LYS A 57 11.39 -9.84 11.78
C LYS A 57 12.40 -8.69 11.85
N ASP A 58 11.89 -7.48 11.88
CA ASP A 58 12.69 -6.31 12.17
C ASP A 58 13.15 -6.29 13.65
N SER A 59 14.00 -5.33 14.02
CA SER A 59 14.48 -5.14 15.39
C SER A 59 13.37 -4.91 16.44
N HIS A 60 12.14 -4.63 15.99
CA HIS A 60 10.96 -4.39 16.83
C HIS A 60 10.01 -5.58 16.86
N GLY A 61 10.37 -6.71 16.20
CA GLY A 61 9.56 -7.93 16.16
C GLY A 61 8.44 -7.91 15.11
N ASN A 62 8.34 -6.87 14.28
CA ASN A 62 7.37 -6.81 13.18
C ASN A 62 7.90 -7.61 11.99
N ILE A 63 7.00 -8.29 11.29
CA ILE A 63 7.38 -8.99 10.06
C ILE A 63 7.65 -7.95 8.97
N GLN A 64 8.86 -8.00 8.42
CA GLN A 64 9.27 -7.12 7.33
C GLN A 64 8.63 -7.61 6.04
N LEU A 65 7.49 -7.02 5.67
CA LEU A 65 6.76 -7.35 4.44
C LEU A 65 7.32 -6.61 3.23
N SER A 66 7.79 -5.38 3.45
CA SER A 66 8.18 -4.49 2.37
C SER A 66 9.52 -4.84 1.74
N GLY A 67 9.58 -4.77 0.42
CA GLY A 67 10.81 -4.92 -0.36
C GLY A 67 11.32 -6.35 -0.55
N SER A 68 10.62 -7.36 -0.02
CA SER A 68 11.06 -8.76 -0.15
C SER A 68 10.72 -9.42 -1.49
N GLY A 69 9.82 -8.83 -2.28
CA GLY A 69 9.28 -9.46 -3.50
C GLY A 69 8.37 -10.66 -3.26
N LEU A 70 8.31 -11.14 -2.03
CA LEU A 70 7.70 -12.39 -1.65
C LEU A 70 6.20 -12.47 -1.96
N LEU A 71 5.46 -11.36 -1.79
CA LEU A 71 4.04 -11.32 -2.13
C LEU A 71 3.84 -11.52 -3.65
N GLY A 72 4.60 -10.81 -4.45
CA GLY A 72 4.54 -10.94 -5.91
C GLY A 72 4.84 -12.35 -6.38
N ASP A 73 5.90 -12.96 -5.85
CA ASP A 73 6.30 -14.34 -6.18
C ASP A 73 5.24 -15.35 -5.74
N THR A 74 4.66 -15.17 -4.56
CA THR A 74 3.58 -16.05 -4.06
C THR A 74 2.35 -15.97 -4.95
N LEU A 75 1.90 -14.75 -5.29
CA LEU A 75 0.75 -14.56 -6.17
C LEU A 75 1.01 -15.07 -7.59
N ALA A 76 2.23 -14.90 -8.10
CA ALA A 76 2.64 -15.45 -9.39
C ALA A 76 2.58 -17.00 -9.39
N SER A 77 3.02 -17.64 -8.32
CA SER A 77 2.92 -19.11 -8.17
C SER A 77 1.47 -19.55 -8.16
N ILE A 78 0.62 -18.90 -7.37
CA ILE A 78 -0.82 -19.20 -7.31
C ILE A 78 -1.46 -19.09 -8.71
N VAL A 79 -1.15 -18.05 -9.47
CA VAL A 79 -1.70 -17.89 -10.83
C VAL A 79 -1.18 -18.97 -11.78
N ASN A 80 0.11 -19.28 -11.74
CA ASN A 80 0.70 -20.34 -12.58
C ASN A 80 0.12 -21.74 -12.29
N GLU A 81 -0.20 -22.03 -11.03
CA GLU A 81 -0.82 -23.30 -10.63
C GLU A 81 -2.28 -23.42 -11.10
N ASN A 82 -2.98 -22.31 -11.25
CA ASN A 82 -4.42 -22.29 -11.49
C ASN A 82 -4.81 -21.90 -12.91
N ILE A 83 -3.93 -21.25 -13.70
CA ILE A 83 -4.23 -20.79 -15.05
C ILE A 83 -3.23 -21.39 -16.04
N GLU A 84 -3.67 -22.41 -16.76
CA GLU A 84 -2.85 -23.04 -17.80
C GLU A 84 -2.39 -22.01 -18.86
N LYS A 85 -1.15 -22.16 -19.32
CA LYS A 85 -0.53 -21.35 -20.37
C LYS A 85 -0.34 -19.85 -20.02
N ALA A 86 -0.68 -19.39 -18.82
CA ALA A 86 -0.34 -18.05 -18.39
C ALA A 86 1.18 -17.96 -18.13
N ARG A 87 1.82 -16.96 -18.73
CA ARG A 87 3.19 -16.60 -18.38
C ARG A 87 3.14 -15.45 -17.40
N VAL A 88 3.37 -15.74 -16.14
CA VAL A 88 3.30 -14.76 -15.05
C VAL A 88 4.68 -14.20 -14.74
N ARG A 89 4.74 -12.90 -14.51
CA ARG A 89 5.92 -12.20 -13.99
C ARG A 89 5.46 -11.31 -12.85
N ALA A 90 6.23 -11.28 -11.78
CA ALA A 90 6.05 -10.35 -10.67
C ALA A 90 7.27 -9.43 -10.59
N ASP A 91 7.02 -8.15 -10.43
CA ASP A 91 8.03 -7.13 -10.26
C ASP A 91 7.68 -6.30 -9.02
N THR A 92 8.66 -6.07 -8.15
CA THR A 92 8.51 -5.25 -6.95
C THR A 92 9.19 -3.91 -7.18
N PHE A 93 8.45 -2.82 -7.05
CA PHE A 93 9.01 -1.48 -7.27
C PHE A 93 10.09 -1.10 -6.25
N GLY A 94 10.04 -1.68 -5.06
CA GLY A 94 11.02 -1.39 -4.01
C GLY A 94 11.05 0.09 -3.66
N TYR A 95 12.22 0.68 -3.75
CA TYR A 95 12.45 2.09 -3.39
C TYR A 95 12.60 3.03 -4.59
N LEU A 96 12.22 2.60 -5.80
CA LEU A 96 12.38 3.42 -7.01
C LEU A 96 11.71 4.79 -6.88
N GLN A 97 10.48 4.87 -6.35
CA GLN A 97 9.78 6.13 -6.15
C GLN A 97 10.47 7.06 -5.13
N ARG A 98 11.38 6.55 -4.31
CA ARG A 98 12.12 7.33 -3.31
C ARG A 98 13.51 7.75 -3.80
N SER A 99 14.04 7.11 -4.83
CA SER A 99 15.40 7.29 -5.28
C SER A 99 15.53 7.88 -6.69
N PHE A 100 14.45 7.90 -7.47
CA PHE A 100 14.47 8.46 -8.82
C PHE A 100 14.13 9.96 -8.79
N ILE A 101 15.16 10.78 -8.80
CA ILE A 101 15.04 12.24 -8.65
C ILE A 101 14.54 12.96 -9.89
N ALA A 102 14.48 12.30 -11.06
CA ALA A 102 14.07 12.95 -12.32
C ALA A 102 12.57 13.29 -12.37
N ASP A 103 11.75 12.59 -11.57
CA ASP A 103 10.30 12.79 -11.51
C ASP A 103 9.83 13.24 -10.11
N VAL A 104 10.63 14.04 -9.42
CA VAL A 104 10.22 14.63 -8.13
C VAL A 104 9.13 15.66 -8.39
N SER A 105 8.02 15.51 -7.69
CA SER A 105 6.96 16.53 -7.66
C SER A 105 7.47 17.80 -6.97
N GLU A 106 7.37 18.94 -7.63
CA GLU A 106 7.73 20.24 -7.04
C GLU A 106 6.88 20.53 -5.80
N ILE A 107 5.59 20.19 -5.84
CA ILE A 107 4.68 20.35 -4.71
C ILE A 107 5.13 19.51 -3.52
N ASP A 108 5.46 18.23 -3.73
CA ASP A 108 5.91 17.34 -2.65
C ASP A 108 7.24 17.84 -2.04
N ALA A 109 8.14 18.35 -2.87
CA ALA A 109 9.40 18.91 -2.40
C ALA A 109 9.20 20.16 -1.53
N GLU A 110 8.34 21.09 -1.97
CA GLU A 110 7.99 22.29 -1.21
C GLU A 110 7.26 21.95 0.10
N GLU A 111 6.34 20.99 0.07
CA GLU A 111 5.63 20.54 1.27
C GLU A 111 6.56 19.84 2.25
N ALA A 112 7.49 19.02 1.78
CA ALA A 112 8.50 18.39 2.62
C ALA A 112 9.40 19.42 3.32
N GLU A 113 9.85 20.45 2.60
CA GLU A 113 10.64 21.56 3.19
C GLU A 113 9.82 22.34 4.24
N ARG A 114 8.56 22.63 3.94
CA ARG A 114 7.65 23.33 4.87
C ARG A 114 7.42 22.52 6.13
N VAL A 115 7.17 21.21 6.01
CA VAL A 115 7.00 20.28 7.14
C VAL A 115 8.27 20.23 7.98
N GLY A 116 9.44 20.08 7.37
CA GLY A 116 10.73 20.08 8.06
C GLY A 116 11.01 21.38 8.81
N THR A 117 10.75 22.51 8.16
CA THR A 117 10.89 23.84 8.78
C THR A 117 9.95 24.03 9.97
N HIS A 118 8.69 23.58 9.86
CA HIS A 118 7.74 23.62 10.96
C HIS A 118 8.15 22.71 12.11
N ALA A 119 8.64 21.50 11.83
CA ALA A 119 9.15 20.59 12.84
C ALA A 119 10.30 21.22 13.64
N ALA A 120 11.26 21.82 12.95
CA ALA A 120 12.38 22.51 13.59
C ALA A 120 11.96 23.71 14.45
N LYS A 121 10.92 24.44 14.04
CA LYS A 121 10.35 25.53 14.86
C LYS A 121 9.58 25.02 16.05
N ALA A 122 8.73 24.01 15.85
CA ALA A 122 7.90 23.40 16.89
C ALA A 122 8.73 22.75 18.00
N SER A 123 9.86 22.12 17.66
CA SER A 123 10.75 21.45 18.63
C SER A 123 11.35 22.40 19.70
N LYS A 124 11.28 23.70 19.49
CA LYS A 124 11.70 24.69 20.49
C LYS A 124 10.71 24.87 21.64
N HIS A 125 9.47 24.40 21.45
CA HIS A 125 8.36 24.69 22.36
C HIS A 125 7.53 23.46 22.71
N LEU A 126 7.74 22.35 22.00
CA LEU A 126 7.00 21.10 22.17
C LEU A 126 7.97 19.95 22.39
N ASP A 127 7.68 19.13 23.39
CA ASP A 127 8.48 17.94 23.71
C ASP A 127 8.21 16.79 22.72
N SER A 128 7.00 16.72 22.17
CA SER A 128 6.61 15.73 21.18
C SER A 128 5.44 16.20 20.31
N GLY A 129 5.33 15.64 19.10
CA GLY A 129 4.25 15.95 18.19
C GLY A 129 4.51 15.37 16.80
N SER A 130 3.53 15.47 15.94
CA SER A 130 3.66 15.18 14.52
C SER A 130 3.24 16.39 13.71
N ILE A 131 4.02 16.73 12.71
CA ILE A 131 3.64 17.76 11.74
C ILE A 131 2.79 17.08 10.67
N ILE A 132 1.65 17.67 10.37
CA ILE A 132 0.72 17.16 9.36
C ILE A 132 0.49 18.19 8.25
N LEU A 133 0.16 17.68 7.06
CA LEU A 133 -0.38 18.46 5.97
C LEU A 133 -1.91 18.45 6.04
N LYS A 134 -2.52 19.62 6.07
CA LYS A 134 -3.96 19.80 6.16
C LYS A 134 -4.50 20.40 4.87
N ARG A 135 -5.09 19.53 4.04
CA ARG A 135 -5.67 19.93 2.76
C ARG A 135 -6.73 21.00 2.96
N GLN A 136 -6.63 22.08 2.18
CA GLN A 136 -7.63 23.12 2.10
C GLN A 136 -8.53 22.89 0.88
N PHE A 137 -9.82 23.15 1.04
CA PHE A 137 -10.75 23.10 -0.07
C PHE A 137 -10.65 24.44 -0.86
N SER A 138 -9.93 24.40 -1.96
CA SER A 138 -9.74 25.53 -2.88
C SER A 138 -9.67 25.03 -4.32
N GLU A 139 -9.86 25.93 -5.30
CA GLU A 139 -9.75 25.58 -6.72
C GLU A 139 -8.36 25.06 -7.10
N LYS A 140 -7.33 25.55 -6.42
CA LYS A 140 -5.96 25.05 -6.58
C LYS A 140 -5.57 24.21 -5.39
N TYR A 141 -4.74 23.19 -5.64
CA TYR A 141 -4.17 22.40 -4.58
C TYR A 141 -3.39 23.27 -3.60
N TYR A 142 -3.72 23.16 -2.33
CA TYR A 142 -3.00 23.80 -1.23
C TYR A 142 -3.18 23.03 0.08
N CYS A 143 -2.10 22.86 0.82
CA CYS A 143 -2.12 22.31 2.17
C CYS A 143 -1.50 23.29 3.16
N ASP A 144 -2.16 23.49 4.29
CA ASP A 144 -1.55 24.11 5.46
C ASP A 144 -0.71 23.07 6.22
N VAL A 145 0.19 23.59 7.06
CA VAL A 145 1.00 22.78 7.96
C VAL A 145 0.51 23.01 9.39
N ASP A 146 0.22 21.93 10.11
CA ASP A 146 -0.29 21.98 11.48
C ASP A 146 0.44 20.98 12.37
N VAL A 147 0.30 21.11 13.68
CA VAL A 147 0.88 20.22 14.68
C VAL A 147 -0.22 19.44 15.36
N VAL A 148 -0.05 18.13 15.47
CA VAL A 148 -0.95 17.26 16.24
C VAL A 148 -0.17 16.46 17.27
N GLU A 149 -0.86 16.09 18.32
CA GLU A 149 -0.31 15.22 19.36
C GLU A 149 0.08 13.86 18.77
N LEU A 150 1.26 13.36 19.09
CA LEU A 150 1.82 12.16 18.50
C LEU A 150 0.89 10.94 18.63
N HIS A 151 0.19 10.79 19.76
CA HIS A 151 -0.71 9.66 20.00
C HIS A 151 -1.92 9.61 19.04
N LYS A 152 -2.27 10.74 18.42
CA LYS A 152 -3.38 10.81 17.44
C LYS A 152 -3.00 10.24 16.06
N VAL A 153 -1.71 10.12 15.78
CA VAL A 153 -1.22 9.63 14.48
C VAL A 153 -0.36 8.36 14.63
N ALA A 154 0.39 8.22 15.72
CA ALA A 154 1.26 7.08 15.94
C ALA A 154 0.45 5.78 16.08
N LYS A 155 0.86 4.75 15.34
CA LYS A 155 0.21 3.42 15.31
C LYS A 155 -1.23 3.40 14.74
N HIS A 156 -1.68 4.49 14.15
CA HIS A 156 -2.96 4.53 13.45
C HIS A 156 -2.73 4.48 11.94
N THR A 157 -3.48 3.62 11.27
CA THR A 157 -3.52 3.56 9.80
C THR A 157 -4.78 4.28 9.33
N LYS A 158 -4.60 5.22 8.39
CA LYS A 158 -5.73 5.87 7.72
C LYS A 158 -6.06 5.04 6.48
N ASN A 159 -7.19 4.39 6.51
CA ASN A 159 -7.72 3.67 5.36
C ASN A 159 -8.29 4.64 4.31
N MET A 160 -8.37 4.17 3.07
CA MET A 160 -9.07 4.88 2.01
C MET A 160 -10.58 4.93 2.34
N PRO A 161 -11.24 6.10 2.20
CA PRO A 161 -12.68 6.21 2.40
C PRO A 161 -13.47 5.25 1.50
N GLU A 162 -14.53 4.66 2.04
CA GLU A 162 -15.34 3.66 1.31
C GLU A 162 -15.99 4.20 0.03
N GLU A 163 -16.24 5.50 -0.03
CA GLU A 163 -16.79 6.18 -1.20
C GLU A 163 -15.88 6.09 -2.44
N TYR A 164 -14.57 5.92 -2.21
CA TYR A 164 -13.59 5.75 -3.28
C TYR A 164 -13.38 4.28 -3.69
N LEU A 165 -14.06 3.33 -3.05
CA LEU A 165 -13.93 1.91 -3.30
C LEU A 165 -15.13 1.36 -4.07
N GLU A 166 -14.93 0.73 -5.23
CA GLU A 166 -16.02 -0.02 -5.87
C GLU A 166 -16.45 -1.20 -4.99
N LYS A 167 -17.75 -1.36 -4.76
CA LYS A 167 -18.29 -2.33 -3.78
C LYS A 167 -17.91 -3.78 -4.08
N ASN A 168 -17.89 -4.18 -5.34
CA ASN A 168 -17.74 -5.59 -5.75
C ASN A 168 -16.52 -5.86 -6.64
N LYS A 169 -15.60 -4.91 -6.73
CA LYS A 169 -14.42 -5.02 -7.56
C LYS A 169 -13.18 -4.45 -6.84
N PRO A 170 -11.99 -4.91 -7.20
CA PRO A 170 -10.75 -4.39 -6.61
C PRO A 170 -10.31 -3.06 -7.25
N TYR A 171 -11.24 -2.18 -7.58
CA TYR A 171 -11.01 -0.89 -8.22
C TYR A 171 -11.45 0.26 -7.33
N VAL A 172 -10.94 1.44 -7.66
CA VAL A 172 -11.41 2.71 -7.12
C VAL A 172 -12.50 3.30 -7.99
N THR A 173 -13.38 4.09 -7.40
CA THR A 173 -14.44 4.82 -8.12
C THR A 173 -13.85 6.00 -8.90
N ASN A 174 -14.63 6.58 -9.81
CA ASN A 174 -14.22 7.78 -10.54
C ASN A 174 -14.01 8.99 -9.62
N ASP A 175 -14.66 9.01 -8.45
CA ASP A 175 -14.53 10.10 -7.47
C ASP A 175 -13.16 10.11 -6.76
N PHE A 176 -12.35 9.06 -6.96
CA PHE A 176 -10.98 9.01 -6.47
C PHE A 176 -10.05 9.93 -7.28
N PHE A 177 -10.32 10.13 -8.57
CA PHE A 177 -9.52 10.96 -9.48
C PHE A 177 -10.03 12.39 -9.52
#